data_ecc3e4392e54a635f8858e6210152316
#
_entry.id   ecc3e4392e54a635f8858e6210152316
#
_cell.length_a   1.000
_cell.length_b   1.000
_cell.length_c   1.000
_cell.angle_alpha   90.00
_cell.angle_beta   90.00
_cell.angle_gamma   90.00
#
_symmetry.space_group_name_H-M   'P 1'
#
loop_
_entity.id
_entity.type
_entity.pdbx_description
1 polymer ?
#
loop_
_entity_poly.entity_id
_entity_poly.type
_entity_poly.pdbx_seq_one_letter_code
_entity_poly.pdbx_strand_id
1 'polypeptide(L)'
;MGQIKGIIMNWGIAAKPNIPTYFPREKENRKVREFKRREEEILDTALELFRVHGEDKVTVEMIADSVGIGKGTIYKHFKSKSDIYIYLLINYEMQLASLLATKDFSDPESLWRSYFEFRMNDPEQALLFDRLEDRLIKGEEYEKEIAEVHRIRNENMQVLTILVEKRIDSG
;
A
#
# COMPACT_ATOMS: atom_id res chain seq x y z
N MET A 1 3.26 -26.89 -3.98
CA MET A 1 4.17 -26.14 -3.09
C MET A 1 5.17 -25.27 -3.85
N GLY A 2 5.71 -25.69 -5.00
CA GLY A 2 6.70 -24.91 -5.75
C GLY A 2 6.19 -23.58 -6.34
N GLN A 3 4.97 -23.55 -6.86
CA GLN A 3 4.41 -22.36 -7.52
C GLN A 3 4.07 -21.22 -6.55
N ILE A 4 3.55 -21.52 -5.36
CA ILE A 4 3.21 -20.50 -4.36
C ILE A 4 4.47 -19.84 -3.79
N LYS A 5 5.52 -20.65 -3.51
CA LYS A 5 6.83 -20.11 -3.11
C LYS A 5 7.45 -19.24 -4.20
N GLY A 6 7.23 -19.56 -5.48
CA GLY A 6 7.68 -18.76 -6.62
C GLY A 6 7.00 -17.39 -6.69
N ILE A 7 5.70 -17.32 -6.45
CA ILE A 7 4.94 -16.05 -6.43
C ILE A 7 5.43 -15.17 -5.27
N ILE A 8 5.61 -15.74 -4.08
CA ILE A 8 6.05 -15.01 -2.88
C ILE A 8 7.54 -14.63 -2.97
N MET A 9 8.39 -15.49 -3.54
CA MET A 9 9.80 -15.15 -3.77
C MET A 9 9.97 -14.07 -4.85
N ASN A 10 9.08 -14.01 -5.84
CA ASN A 10 9.12 -12.98 -6.88
C ASN A 10 8.73 -11.60 -6.35
N TRP A 11 8.02 -11.53 -5.24
CA TRP A 11 7.76 -10.27 -4.54
C TRP A 11 9.03 -9.61 -3.97
N GLY A 12 10.07 -10.41 -3.70
CA GLY A 12 11.35 -9.90 -3.20
C GLY A 12 12.36 -9.53 -4.29
N ILE A 13 12.14 -9.92 -5.55
CA ILE A 13 13.19 -9.92 -6.59
C ILE A 13 12.75 -9.25 -7.91
N ALA A 14 11.44 -9.13 -8.19
CA ALA A 14 10.99 -8.42 -9.38
C ALA A 14 11.33 -6.93 -9.23
N ALA A 15 11.92 -6.37 -10.27
CA ALA A 15 12.45 -5.02 -10.39
C ALA A 15 11.65 -4.04 -9.52
N LYS A 16 12.27 -3.58 -8.44
CA LYS A 16 11.72 -2.59 -7.52
C LYS A 16 11.16 -1.47 -8.39
N PRO A 17 9.85 -1.18 -8.36
CA PRO A 17 9.43 0.12 -8.80
C PRO A 17 10.28 1.13 -8.01
N ASN A 18 10.57 2.28 -8.58
CA ASN A 18 11.35 3.34 -7.94
C ASN A 18 10.56 3.99 -6.78
N ILE A 19 9.78 3.16 -6.10
CA ILE A 19 9.00 3.44 -4.91
C ILE A 19 9.95 3.18 -3.75
N PRO A 20 10.13 4.11 -2.82
CA PRO A 20 10.97 3.92 -1.65
C PRO A 20 10.55 2.64 -0.94
N THR A 21 11.42 1.66 -0.92
CA THR A 21 11.14 0.36 -0.31
C THR A 21 10.95 0.52 1.18
N TYR A 22 9.77 0.21 1.68
CA TYR A 22 9.40 0.25 3.10
C TYR A 22 10.13 -0.81 3.96
N PHE A 23 11.01 -1.62 3.39
CA PHE A 23 11.80 -2.60 4.16
C PHE A 23 13.30 -2.48 3.87
N PRO A 24 14.07 -1.85 4.78
CA PRO A 24 15.52 -1.87 4.70
C PRO A 24 16.12 -2.91 5.64
N ARG A 25 16.97 -3.78 5.12
CA ARG A 25 17.99 -4.47 5.90
C ARG A 25 19.39 -4.37 5.26
N GLU A 26 19.72 -3.20 4.72
CA GLU A 26 21.10 -2.84 4.42
C GLU A 26 21.48 -1.60 5.22
N LYS A 27 22.78 -1.42 5.49
CA LYS A 27 23.29 -0.25 6.24
C LYS A 27 22.93 1.05 5.51
N GLU A 28 21.69 1.49 5.66
CA GLU A 28 21.23 2.75 5.09
C GLU A 28 21.94 3.94 5.74
N ASN A 29 22.35 4.88 4.88
CA ASN A 29 22.89 6.15 5.33
C ASN A 29 21.83 6.88 6.19
N ARG A 30 22.28 7.54 7.28
CA ARG A 30 21.44 8.32 8.20
C ARG A 30 20.48 9.25 7.45
N LYS A 31 20.94 9.93 6.40
CA LYS A 31 20.12 10.85 5.59
C LYS A 31 18.94 10.13 4.91
N VAL A 32 19.17 8.94 4.38
CA VAL A 32 18.11 8.14 3.72
C VAL A 32 17.06 7.70 4.75
N ARG A 33 17.50 7.28 5.95
CA ARG A 33 16.55 6.91 7.03
C ARG A 33 15.71 8.10 7.48
N GLU A 34 16.32 9.28 7.63
CA GLU A 34 15.61 10.51 8.00
C GLU A 34 14.61 10.92 6.89
N PHE A 35 15.00 10.77 5.62
CA PHE A 35 14.11 11.04 4.49
C PHE A 35 12.88 10.13 4.50
N LYS A 36 13.08 8.81 4.63
CA LYS A 36 11.98 7.83 4.72
C LYS A 36 11.08 8.04 5.93
N ARG A 37 11.66 8.28 7.10
CA ARG A 37 10.88 8.59 8.31
C ARG A 37 9.98 9.81 8.09
N ARG A 38 10.47 10.81 7.36
CA ARG A 38 9.69 12.00 7.04
C ARG A 38 8.56 11.68 6.05
N GLU A 39 8.80 10.81 5.07
CA GLU A 39 7.75 10.33 4.16
C GLU A 39 6.64 9.62 4.92
N GLU A 40 6.99 8.71 5.81
CA GLU A 40 6.03 8.00 6.67
C GLU A 40 5.19 8.98 7.50
N GLU A 41 5.83 9.93 8.17
CA GLU A 41 5.16 10.94 8.98
C GLU A 41 4.19 11.81 8.17
N ILE A 42 4.54 12.16 6.93
CA ILE A 42 3.66 12.89 6.01
C ILE A 42 2.47 12.03 5.61
N LEU A 43 2.70 10.76 5.25
CA LEU A 43 1.64 9.83 4.83
C LEU A 43 0.66 9.54 5.97
N ASP A 44 1.15 9.27 7.17
CA ASP A 44 0.31 9.02 8.36
C ASP A 44 -0.55 10.24 8.70
N THR A 45 0.05 11.43 8.68
CA THR A 45 -0.67 12.68 8.93
C THR A 45 -1.71 12.96 7.83
N ALA A 46 -1.36 12.73 6.57
CA ALA A 46 -2.28 12.92 5.46
C ALA A 46 -3.48 11.96 5.55
N LEU A 47 -3.24 10.69 5.85
CA LEU A 47 -4.29 9.69 6.04
C LEU A 47 -5.26 10.10 7.15
N GLU A 48 -4.75 10.54 8.29
CA GLU A 48 -5.59 11.00 9.40
C GLU A 48 -6.41 12.24 9.02
N LEU A 49 -5.82 13.22 8.35
CA LEU A 49 -6.54 14.39 7.87
C LEU A 49 -7.64 14.02 6.86
N PHE A 50 -7.38 13.08 5.94
CA PHE A 50 -8.37 12.61 4.98
C PHE A 50 -9.55 11.91 5.66
N ARG A 51 -9.28 11.18 6.73
CA ARG A 51 -10.34 10.52 7.53
C ARG A 51 -11.22 11.54 8.25
N VAL A 52 -10.61 12.54 8.88
CA VAL A 52 -11.34 13.52 9.71
C VAL A 52 -12.08 14.55 8.87
N HIS A 53 -11.45 15.04 7.80
CA HIS A 53 -11.97 16.18 7.03
C HIS A 53 -12.51 15.81 5.65
N GLY A 54 -12.23 14.60 5.18
CA GLY A 54 -12.44 14.15 3.82
C GLY A 54 -11.35 14.64 2.86
N GLU A 55 -11.05 13.80 1.90
CA GLU A 55 -9.95 14.00 0.93
C GLU A 55 -10.09 15.28 0.09
N ASP A 56 -11.32 15.76 -0.13
CA ASP A 56 -11.56 17.00 -0.90
C ASP A 56 -11.11 18.26 -0.18
N LYS A 57 -11.30 18.30 1.12
CA LYS A 57 -11.05 19.49 1.92
C LYS A 57 -9.59 19.61 2.37
N VAL A 58 -8.85 18.51 2.38
CA VAL A 58 -7.45 18.53 2.82
C VAL A 58 -6.55 19.07 1.71
N THR A 59 -5.73 20.03 2.07
CA THR A 59 -4.71 20.62 1.20
C THR A 59 -3.31 20.22 1.61
N VAL A 60 -2.33 20.40 0.71
CA VAL A 60 -0.91 20.15 1.02
C VAL A 60 -0.44 21.07 2.15
N GLU A 61 -0.97 22.28 2.23
CA GLU A 61 -0.70 23.22 3.33
C GLU A 61 -1.15 22.65 4.67
N MET A 62 -2.38 22.13 4.75
CA MET A 62 -2.90 21.52 5.98
C MET A 62 -2.02 20.35 6.45
N ILE A 63 -1.56 19.53 5.51
CA ILE A 63 -0.65 18.41 5.82
C ILE A 63 0.67 18.97 6.35
N ALA A 64 1.26 19.96 5.68
CA ALA A 64 2.53 20.58 6.09
C ALA A 64 2.45 21.20 7.48
N ASP A 65 1.39 21.96 7.75
CA ASP A 65 1.14 22.59 9.04
C ASP A 65 0.98 21.56 10.16
N SER A 66 0.24 20.46 9.88
CA SER A 66 0.02 19.38 10.86
C SER A 66 1.29 18.59 11.17
N VAL A 67 2.17 18.39 10.19
CA VAL A 67 3.51 17.78 10.39
C VAL A 67 4.50 18.75 11.04
N GLY A 68 4.21 20.05 11.01
CA GLY A 68 5.12 21.10 11.51
C GLY A 68 6.31 21.38 10.58
N ILE A 69 6.10 21.28 9.25
CA ILE A 69 7.13 21.52 8.22
C ILE A 69 6.65 22.53 7.19
N GLY A 70 7.58 23.13 6.46
CA GLY A 70 7.23 24.00 5.33
C GLY A 70 6.67 23.20 4.14
N LYS A 71 5.68 23.77 3.44
CA LYS A 71 5.08 23.20 2.20
C LYS A 71 6.13 22.76 1.18
N GLY A 72 7.23 23.52 1.03
CA GLY A 72 8.35 23.15 0.15
C GLY A 72 9.07 21.86 0.57
N THR A 73 8.94 21.44 1.83
CA THR A 73 9.47 20.15 2.29
C THR A 73 8.55 19.01 1.82
N ILE A 74 7.22 19.19 1.85
CA ILE A 74 6.29 18.21 1.27
C ILE A 74 6.65 17.94 -0.19
N TYR A 75 6.85 18.98 -0.99
CA TYR A 75 7.17 18.85 -2.42
C TYR A 75 8.53 18.23 -2.74
N LYS A 76 9.42 18.07 -1.75
CA LYS A 76 10.64 17.26 -1.90
C LYS A 76 10.36 15.75 -1.85
N HIS A 77 9.25 15.35 -1.24
CA HIS A 77 8.84 13.96 -1.07
C HIS A 77 7.74 13.56 -2.07
N PHE A 78 6.74 14.43 -2.26
CA PHE A 78 5.55 14.18 -3.07
C PHE A 78 5.31 15.37 -3.99
N LYS A 79 5.21 15.12 -5.30
CA LYS A 79 5.01 16.18 -6.31
C LYS A 79 3.63 16.82 -6.22
N SER A 80 2.65 16.06 -5.74
CA SER A 80 1.25 16.48 -5.67
C SER A 80 0.51 15.77 -4.53
N LYS A 81 -0.71 16.19 -4.26
CA LYS A 81 -1.61 15.46 -3.36
C LYS A 81 -1.98 14.08 -3.90
N SER A 82 -2.05 13.95 -5.23
CA SER A 82 -2.30 12.66 -5.89
C SER A 82 -1.16 11.67 -5.70
N ASP A 83 0.10 12.13 -5.66
CA ASP A 83 1.23 11.27 -5.27
C ASP A 83 1.02 10.68 -3.87
N ILE A 84 0.59 11.51 -2.92
CA ILE A 84 0.30 11.04 -1.55
C ILE A 84 -0.79 9.94 -1.59
N TYR A 85 -1.84 10.10 -2.40
CA TYR A 85 -2.88 9.08 -2.56
C TYR A 85 -2.33 7.76 -3.07
N ILE A 86 -1.49 7.80 -4.11
CA ILE A 86 -0.87 6.62 -4.71
C ILE A 86 0.01 5.89 -3.71
N TYR A 87 0.85 6.62 -2.98
CA TYR A 87 1.71 6.02 -1.96
C TYR A 87 0.91 5.36 -0.83
N LEU A 88 -0.20 5.98 -0.41
CA LEU A 88 -1.10 5.38 0.57
C LEU A 88 -1.74 4.09 0.06
N LEU A 89 -2.22 4.08 -1.19
CA LEU A 89 -2.80 2.88 -1.82
C LEU A 89 -1.78 1.75 -1.95
N ILE A 90 -0.59 2.03 -2.44
CA ILE A 90 0.48 1.05 -2.57
C ILE A 90 0.87 0.48 -1.20
N ASN A 91 1.06 1.34 -0.20
CA ASN A 91 1.40 0.92 1.14
C ASN A 91 0.33 0.01 1.74
N TYR A 92 -0.94 0.31 1.53
CA TYR A 92 -2.05 -0.51 2.00
C TYR A 92 -2.05 -1.91 1.38
N GLU A 93 -1.90 -2.02 0.07
CA GLU A 93 -1.82 -3.31 -0.61
C GLU A 93 -0.55 -4.10 -0.22
N MET A 94 0.58 -3.42 0.00
CA MET A 94 1.82 -4.05 0.48
C MET A 94 1.73 -4.52 1.93
N GLN A 95 1.00 -3.84 2.79
CA GLN A 95 0.73 -4.30 4.15
C GLN A 95 -0.07 -5.60 4.13
N LEU A 96 -1.12 -5.67 3.30
CA LEU A 96 -1.88 -6.90 3.09
C LEU A 96 -0.99 -8.03 2.57
N ALA A 97 -0.16 -7.76 1.55
CA ALA A 97 0.80 -8.71 1.02
C ALA A 97 1.74 -9.25 2.10
N SER A 98 2.29 -8.37 2.92
CA SER A 98 3.17 -8.74 4.02
C SER A 98 2.45 -9.59 5.07
N LEU A 99 1.20 -9.25 5.42
CA LEU A 99 0.38 -10.04 6.32
C LEU A 99 0.15 -11.45 5.77
N LEU A 100 -0.28 -11.58 4.51
CA LEU A 100 -0.53 -12.87 3.88
C LEU A 100 0.74 -13.71 3.82
N ALA A 101 1.91 -13.12 3.54
CA ALA A 101 3.20 -13.82 3.48
C ALA A 101 3.63 -14.45 4.81
N THR A 102 3.10 -13.99 5.95
CA THR A 102 3.38 -14.57 7.28
C THR A 102 2.52 -15.79 7.62
N LYS A 103 1.51 -16.10 6.80
CA LYS A 103 0.51 -17.13 7.10
C LYS A 103 0.91 -18.50 6.57
N ASP A 104 0.35 -19.53 7.16
CA ASP A 104 0.51 -20.90 6.68
C ASP A 104 -0.37 -21.12 5.43
N PHE A 105 0.27 -21.35 4.31
CA PHE A 105 -0.38 -21.62 3.03
C PHE A 105 -1.06 -22.99 2.94
N SER A 106 -0.92 -23.84 3.95
CA SER A 106 -1.66 -25.11 4.05
C SER A 106 -3.04 -24.93 4.69
N ASP A 107 -3.33 -23.76 5.28
CA ASP A 107 -4.61 -23.41 5.88
C ASP A 107 -5.31 -22.24 5.14
N PRO A 108 -6.13 -22.57 4.11
CA PRO A 108 -6.86 -21.56 3.34
C PRO A 108 -7.83 -20.72 4.19
N GLU A 109 -8.44 -21.33 5.21
CA GLU A 109 -9.38 -20.62 6.06
C GLU A 109 -8.70 -19.51 6.87
N SER A 110 -7.52 -19.78 7.43
CA SER A 110 -6.72 -18.78 8.14
C SER A 110 -6.31 -17.61 7.23
N LEU A 111 -5.98 -17.89 5.97
CA LEU A 111 -5.61 -16.87 4.99
C LEU A 111 -6.79 -15.97 4.63
N TRP A 112 -7.95 -16.57 4.31
CA TRP A 112 -9.17 -15.81 4.03
C TRP A 112 -9.61 -14.99 5.23
N ARG A 113 -9.57 -15.57 6.42
CA ARG A 113 -9.86 -14.87 7.68
C ARG A 113 -8.94 -13.65 7.83
N SER A 114 -7.64 -13.82 7.65
CA SER A 114 -6.66 -12.73 7.75
C SER A 114 -6.91 -11.63 6.71
N TYR A 115 -7.28 -11.98 5.48
CA TYR A 115 -7.66 -11.02 4.45
C TYR A 115 -8.89 -10.20 4.86
N PHE A 116 -9.96 -10.89 5.31
CA PHE A 116 -11.17 -10.19 5.74
C PHE A 116 -10.94 -9.35 6.99
N GLU A 117 -10.24 -9.87 8.00
CA GLU A 117 -9.88 -9.11 9.20
C GLU A 117 -9.09 -7.85 8.83
N PHE A 118 -8.13 -7.93 7.93
CA PHE A 118 -7.36 -6.77 7.46
C PHE A 118 -8.28 -5.71 6.83
N ARG A 119 -9.20 -6.11 5.94
CA ARG A 119 -10.13 -5.20 5.25
C ARG A 119 -11.21 -4.64 6.18
N MET A 120 -11.67 -5.42 7.13
CA MET A 120 -12.77 -5.07 8.03
C MET A 120 -12.30 -4.42 9.34
N ASN A 121 -11.02 -4.49 9.66
CA ASN A 121 -10.45 -3.83 10.84
C ASN A 121 -10.61 -2.31 10.79
N ASP A 122 -10.60 -1.75 9.58
CA ASP A 122 -10.80 -0.34 9.33
C ASP A 122 -11.62 -0.12 8.03
N PRO A 123 -12.94 -0.29 8.08
CA PRO A 123 -13.79 -0.16 6.91
C PRO A 123 -13.85 1.27 6.37
N GLU A 124 -13.66 2.29 7.21
CA GLU A 124 -13.60 3.69 6.78
C GLU A 124 -12.36 3.95 5.92
N GLN A 125 -11.23 3.37 6.29
CA GLN A 125 -10.00 3.43 5.50
C GLN A 125 -10.16 2.71 4.17
N ALA A 126 -10.77 1.54 4.15
CA ALA A 126 -11.04 0.80 2.92
C ALA A 126 -11.90 1.62 1.96
N LEU A 127 -12.99 2.22 2.43
CA LEU A 127 -13.86 3.10 1.64
C LEU A 127 -13.15 4.39 1.19
N LEU A 128 -12.27 4.95 2.01
CA LEU A 128 -11.44 6.08 1.61
C LEU A 128 -10.55 5.70 0.43
N PHE A 129 -9.88 4.56 0.49
CA PHE A 129 -8.99 4.12 -0.57
C PHE A 129 -9.71 3.83 -1.88
N ASP A 130 -10.92 3.25 -1.84
CA ASP A 130 -11.75 3.10 -3.03
C ASP A 130 -12.06 4.45 -3.68
N ARG A 131 -12.41 5.47 -2.89
CA ARG A 131 -12.62 6.83 -3.41
C ARG A 131 -11.37 7.49 -3.99
N LEU A 132 -10.21 7.30 -3.33
CA LEU A 132 -8.93 7.83 -3.82
C LEU A 132 -8.54 7.19 -5.16
N GLU A 133 -8.72 5.88 -5.28
CA GLU A 133 -8.46 5.15 -6.52
C GLU A 133 -9.36 5.62 -7.66
N ASP A 134 -10.65 5.75 -7.43
CA ASP A 134 -11.60 6.29 -8.42
C ASP A 134 -11.22 7.68 -8.96
N ARG A 135 -10.64 8.52 -8.10
CA ARG A 135 -10.15 9.84 -8.50
C ARG A 135 -8.92 9.76 -9.39
N LEU A 136 -7.99 8.89 -9.05
CA LEU A 136 -6.75 8.69 -9.79
C LEU A 136 -7.02 8.08 -11.16
N ILE A 137 -7.95 7.11 -11.27
CA ILE A 137 -8.35 6.48 -12.53
C ILE A 137 -8.94 7.51 -13.52
N LYS A 138 -9.65 8.51 -13.02
CA LYS A 138 -10.22 9.57 -13.85
C LYS A 138 -9.18 10.57 -14.37
N GLY A 139 -7.97 10.55 -13.83
CA GLY A 139 -6.84 11.37 -14.26
C GLY A 139 -5.82 10.52 -15.02
N GLU A 140 -5.59 10.81 -16.30
CA GLU A 140 -4.66 10.06 -17.16
C GLU A 140 -3.19 10.13 -16.72
N GLU A 141 -2.86 11.00 -15.75
CA GLU A 141 -1.48 11.29 -15.33
C GLU A 141 -0.82 10.13 -14.55
N TYR A 142 -1.61 9.23 -13.93
CA TYR A 142 -1.12 8.21 -12.98
C TYR A 142 -1.37 6.77 -13.43
N GLU A 143 -1.55 6.54 -14.72
CA GLU A 143 -1.90 5.23 -15.27
C GLU A 143 -0.91 4.12 -14.87
N LYS A 144 0.39 4.42 -14.84
CA LYS A 144 1.44 3.44 -14.48
C LYS A 144 1.40 3.07 -13.00
N GLU A 145 1.21 4.06 -12.15
CA GLU A 145 1.15 3.90 -10.70
C GLU A 145 -0.12 3.14 -10.29
N ILE A 146 -1.24 3.42 -10.93
CA ILE A 146 -2.50 2.68 -10.76
C ILE A 146 -2.35 1.23 -11.23
N ALA A 147 -1.69 1.01 -12.37
CA ALA A 147 -1.38 -0.33 -12.85
C ALA A 147 -0.54 -1.12 -11.83
N GLU A 148 0.38 -0.46 -11.12
CA GLU A 148 1.15 -1.08 -10.06
C GLU A 148 0.30 -1.44 -8.82
N VAL A 149 -0.62 -0.56 -8.40
CA VAL A 149 -1.61 -0.87 -7.34
C VAL A 149 -2.41 -2.11 -7.73
N HIS A 150 -2.94 -2.14 -8.95
CA HIS A 150 -3.72 -3.26 -9.47
C HIS A 150 -2.88 -4.55 -9.56
N ARG A 151 -1.62 -4.45 -9.95
CA ARG A 151 -0.70 -5.60 -9.99
C ARG A 151 -0.55 -6.22 -8.59
N ILE A 152 -0.22 -5.41 -7.58
CA ILE A 152 -0.06 -5.87 -6.20
C ILE A 152 -1.35 -6.49 -5.68
N ARG A 153 -2.49 -5.84 -5.92
CA ARG A 153 -3.81 -6.36 -5.52
C ARG A 153 -4.12 -7.70 -6.17
N ASN A 154 -3.87 -7.83 -7.47
CA ASN A 154 -4.07 -9.08 -8.19
C ASN A 154 -3.19 -10.20 -7.66
N GLU A 155 -1.94 -9.92 -7.32
CA GLU A 155 -1.03 -10.89 -6.69
C GLU A 155 -1.56 -11.33 -5.32
N ASN A 156 -2.04 -10.39 -4.48
CA ASN A 156 -2.70 -10.70 -3.22
C ASN A 156 -3.90 -11.63 -3.42
N MET A 157 -4.73 -11.34 -4.41
CA MET A 157 -5.92 -12.16 -4.72
C MET A 157 -5.56 -13.53 -5.30
N GLN A 158 -4.53 -13.63 -6.14
CA GLN A 158 -4.07 -14.92 -6.68
C GLN A 158 -3.64 -15.88 -5.58
N VAL A 159 -2.94 -15.41 -4.54
CA VAL A 159 -2.57 -16.23 -3.39
C VAL A 159 -3.80 -16.86 -2.76
N LEU A 160 -4.89 -16.12 -2.59
CA LEU A 160 -6.14 -16.60 -2.03
C LEU A 160 -6.88 -17.58 -2.96
N THR A 161 -6.90 -17.29 -4.26
CA THR A 161 -7.60 -18.09 -5.28
C THR A 161 -6.97 -19.48 -5.45
N ILE A 162 -5.66 -19.57 -5.59
CA ILE A 162 -4.92 -20.84 -5.74
C ILE A 162 -5.23 -21.81 -4.59
N LEU A 163 -5.46 -21.29 -3.41
CA LEU A 163 -5.74 -22.10 -2.22
C LEU A 163 -7.18 -22.64 -2.20
N VAL A 164 -8.12 -21.86 -2.72
CA VAL A 164 -9.52 -22.31 -2.89
C VAL A 164 -9.59 -23.44 -3.94
N GLU A 165 -8.94 -23.25 -5.09
CA GLU A 165 -8.88 -24.27 -6.15
C GLU A 165 -8.31 -25.59 -5.64
N LYS A 166 -7.20 -25.56 -4.92
CA LYS A 166 -6.59 -26.77 -4.32
C LYS A 166 -7.53 -27.47 -3.33
N ARG A 167 -8.35 -26.75 -2.61
CA ARG A 167 -9.33 -27.34 -1.68
C ARG A 167 -10.47 -28.02 -2.41
N ILE A 168 -10.94 -27.43 -3.50
CA ILE A 168 -12.00 -28.01 -4.34
C ILE A 168 -11.50 -29.33 -4.98
N ASP A 169 -10.26 -29.35 -5.47
CA ASP A 169 -9.66 -30.52 -6.10
C ASP A 169 -9.34 -31.65 -5.11
N SER A 170 -9.24 -31.36 -3.83
CA SER A 170 -8.91 -32.33 -2.76
C SER A 170 -10.12 -32.87 -1.99
N GLY A 171 -11.31 -32.37 -2.25
CA GLY A 171 -12.54 -32.75 -1.54
C GLY A 171 -13.44 -33.59 -2.31
#